data_e1220ca42b03ac0526adff168e6c4d53
#
_entry.id   e1220ca42b03ac0526adff168e6c4d53
#
_cell.length_a   1.000
_cell.length_b   1.000
_cell.length_c   1.000
_cell.angle_alpha   90.00
_cell.angle_beta   90.00
_cell.angle_gamma   90.00
#
_symmetry.space_group_name_H-M   'P 1'
#
loop_
_entity.id
_entity.type
_entity.pdbx_description
1 polymer ?
#
loop_
_entity_poly.entity_id
_entity_poly.type
_entity_poly.pdbx_seq_one_letter_code
_entity_poly.pdbx_strand_id
1 'polypeptide(L)'
;MDIRVQELLDKIKRDGVESAQADAAKILSDAEVKRAAIVAAADKEARAIVDGAKTDAQRSAEAGRAALVQASRDLLLAFKGQIDEMLS
;
A
#
# COMPACT_ATOMS: atom_id res chain seq x y z
N MET A 1 -41.52 45.80 23.27
CA MET A 1 -41.83 44.38 23.03
C MET A 1 -41.17 43.82 21.80
N ASP A 2 -41.20 44.55 20.70
CA ASP A 2 -40.61 44.10 19.44
C ASP A 2 -39.10 43.94 19.56
N ILE A 3 -38.42 44.74 20.38
CA ILE A 3 -36.97 44.69 20.60
C ILE A 3 -36.57 43.35 21.21
N ARG A 4 -37.33 42.83 22.18
CA ARG A 4 -37.01 41.54 22.82
C ARG A 4 -37.18 40.36 21.88
N VAL A 5 -38.23 40.40 21.05
CA VAL A 5 -38.46 39.36 20.05
C VAL A 5 -37.34 39.37 19.03
N GLN A 6 -36.93 40.55 18.58
CA GLN A 6 -35.84 40.71 17.63
C GLN A 6 -34.51 40.23 18.22
N GLU A 7 -34.22 40.59 19.47
CA GLU A 7 -33.01 40.13 20.16
C GLU A 7 -32.99 38.60 20.32
N LEU A 8 -34.15 38.00 20.65
CA LEU A 8 -34.29 36.57 20.77
C LEU A 8 -34.05 35.87 19.43
N LEU A 9 -34.63 36.38 18.36
CA LEU A 9 -34.43 35.84 17.00
C LEU A 9 -32.95 35.94 16.57
N ASP A 10 -32.32 37.08 16.85
CA ASP A 10 -30.92 37.28 16.52
C ASP A 10 -30.02 36.30 17.29
N LYS A 11 -30.35 36.07 18.56
CA LYS A 11 -29.63 35.10 19.38
C LYS A 11 -29.81 33.68 18.86
N ILE A 12 -31.01 33.29 18.48
CA ILE A 12 -31.29 31.95 17.91
C ILE A 12 -30.48 31.76 16.62
N LYS A 13 -30.50 32.75 15.73
CA LYS A 13 -29.71 32.70 14.48
C LYS A 13 -28.23 32.58 14.76
N ARG A 14 -27.71 33.36 15.70
CA ARG A 14 -26.31 33.37 16.07
C ARG A 14 -25.89 32.01 16.64
N ASP A 15 -26.66 31.48 17.58
CA ASP A 15 -26.38 30.18 18.18
C ASP A 15 -26.47 29.07 17.15
N GLY A 16 -27.42 29.13 16.22
CA GLY A 16 -27.52 28.19 15.12
C GLY A 16 -26.32 28.23 14.18
N VAL A 17 -25.88 29.44 13.83
CA VAL A 17 -24.69 29.60 12.96
C VAL A 17 -23.43 29.08 13.66
N GLU A 18 -23.23 29.43 14.92
CA GLU A 18 -22.08 28.95 15.70
C GLU A 18 -22.07 27.45 15.83
N SER A 19 -23.23 26.83 16.09
CA SER A 19 -23.38 25.38 16.16
C SER A 19 -23.06 24.73 14.81
N ALA A 20 -23.59 25.29 13.72
CA ALA A 20 -23.31 24.79 12.38
C ALA A 20 -21.83 24.88 12.01
N GLN A 21 -21.19 25.99 12.37
CA GLN A 21 -19.75 26.18 12.14
C GLN A 21 -18.91 25.17 12.95
N ALA A 22 -19.29 24.93 14.21
CA ALA A 22 -18.62 23.95 15.04
C ALA A 22 -18.77 22.55 14.49
N ASP A 23 -19.98 22.19 14.03
CA ASP A 23 -20.25 20.89 13.41
C ASP A 23 -19.46 20.73 12.12
N ALA A 24 -19.40 21.77 11.28
CA ALA A 24 -18.64 21.76 10.04
C ALA A 24 -17.14 21.59 10.33
N ALA A 25 -16.60 22.29 11.31
CA ALA A 25 -15.20 22.17 11.71
C ALA A 25 -14.88 20.76 12.18
N LYS A 26 -15.77 20.15 12.94
CA LYS A 26 -15.60 18.76 13.41
C LYS A 26 -15.61 17.78 12.26
N ILE A 27 -16.56 17.95 11.32
CA ILE A 27 -16.67 17.09 10.14
C ILE A 27 -15.37 17.18 9.31
N LEU A 28 -14.85 18.39 9.09
CA LEU A 28 -13.62 18.60 8.35
C LEU A 28 -12.40 18.00 9.07
N SER A 29 -12.35 18.16 10.39
CA SER A 29 -11.28 17.57 11.20
C SER A 29 -11.31 16.04 11.15
N ASP A 30 -12.49 15.46 11.31
CA ASP A 30 -12.67 14.00 11.24
C ASP A 30 -12.33 13.47 9.85
N ALA A 31 -12.73 14.19 8.80
CA ALA A 31 -12.42 13.84 7.42
C ALA A 31 -10.91 13.89 7.17
N GLU A 32 -10.21 14.87 7.72
CA GLU A 32 -8.74 14.98 7.58
C GLU A 32 -8.02 13.83 8.27
N VAL A 33 -8.49 13.43 9.46
CA VAL A 33 -7.94 12.27 10.18
C VAL A 33 -8.15 10.99 9.36
N LYS A 34 -9.33 10.80 8.80
CA LYS A 34 -9.64 9.65 7.96
C LYS A 34 -8.77 9.65 6.70
N ARG A 35 -8.64 10.81 6.08
CA ARG A 35 -7.77 10.95 4.89
C ARG A 35 -6.34 10.53 5.19
N ALA A 36 -5.78 11.05 6.27
CA ALA A 36 -4.41 10.72 6.67
C ALA A 36 -4.25 9.22 6.94
N ALA A 37 -5.24 8.60 7.59
CA ALA A 37 -5.22 7.16 7.87
C ALA A 37 -5.28 6.33 6.58
N ILE A 38 -6.13 6.73 5.63
CA ILE A 38 -6.27 6.04 4.34
C ILE A 38 -4.97 6.14 3.55
N VAL A 39 -4.36 7.33 3.48
CA VAL A 39 -3.09 7.54 2.76
C VAL A 39 -1.97 6.72 3.41
N ALA A 40 -1.88 6.71 4.74
CA ALA A 40 -0.87 5.93 5.45
C ALA A 40 -1.04 4.43 5.21
N ALA A 41 -2.28 3.93 5.23
CA ALA A 41 -2.57 2.53 4.96
C ALA A 41 -2.23 2.15 3.52
N ALA A 42 -2.57 3.01 2.56
CA ALA A 42 -2.27 2.79 1.14
C ALA A 42 -0.76 2.79 0.89
N ASP A 43 -0.02 3.70 1.52
CA ASP A 43 1.44 3.75 1.41
C ASP A 43 2.09 2.47 1.98
N LYS A 44 1.62 2.03 3.14
CA LYS A 44 2.10 0.79 3.75
C LYS A 44 1.84 -0.43 2.86
N GLU A 45 0.64 -0.51 2.30
CA GLU A 45 0.27 -1.59 1.38
C GLU A 45 1.13 -1.57 0.12
N ALA A 46 1.32 -0.39 -0.47
CA ALA A 46 2.16 -0.23 -1.66
C ALA A 46 3.59 -0.68 -1.40
N ARG A 47 4.17 -0.31 -0.26
CA ARG A 47 5.51 -0.75 0.14
C ARG A 47 5.58 -2.25 0.32
N ALA A 48 4.57 -2.85 0.94
CA ALA A 48 4.51 -4.30 1.13
C ALA A 48 4.45 -5.02 -0.21
N ILE A 49 3.68 -4.51 -1.16
CA ILE A 49 3.57 -5.07 -2.52
C ILE A 49 4.93 -5.00 -3.23
N VAL A 50 5.59 -3.85 -3.19
CA VAL A 50 6.90 -3.66 -3.82
C VAL A 50 7.95 -4.57 -3.18
N ASP A 51 8.00 -4.63 -1.86
CA ASP A 51 8.96 -5.48 -1.15
C ASP A 51 8.71 -6.96 -1.43
N GLY A 52 7.44 -7.38 -1.49
CA GLY A 52 7.05 -8.73 -1.87
C GLY A 52 7.49 -9.06 -3.29
N ALA A 53 7.28 -8.14 -4.22
CA ALA A 53 7.71 -8.33 -5.62
C ALA A 53 9.23 -8.45 -5.74
N LYS A 54 9.99 -7.65 -4.99
CA LYS A 54 11.45 -7.74 -4.97
C LYS A 54 11.91 -9.09 -4.42
N THR A 55 11.30 -9.56 -3.34
CA THR A 55 11.63 -10.85 -2.75
C THR A 55 11.33 -11.98 -3.74
N ASP A 56 10.18 -11.95 -4.40
CA ASP A 56 9.79 -12.95 -5.39
C ASP A 56 10.74 -12.94 -6.59
N ALA A 57 11.14 -11.76 -7.05
CA ALA A 57 12.11 -11.63 -8.14
C ALA A 57 13.47 -12.22 -7.77
N GLN A 58 13.93 -11.99 -6.54
CA GLN A 58 15.18 -12.57 -6.05
C GLN A 58 15.10 -14.09 -5.98
N ARG A 59 14.01 -14.64 -5.46
CA ARG A 59 13.81 -16.09 -5.40
C ARG A 59 13.77 -16.70 -6.79
N SER A 60 13.08 -16.04 -7.72
CA SER A 60 12.99 -16.49 -9.10
C SER A 60 14.37 -16.49 -9.78
N ALA A 61 15.16 -15.45 -9.56
CA ALA A 61 16.53 -15.34 -10.10
C ALA A 61 17.43 -16.43 -9.52
N GLU A 62 17.35 -16.69 -8.23
CA GLU A 62 18.12 -17.75 -7.58
C GLU A 62 17.73 -19.14 -8.07
N ALA A 63 16.43 -19.40 -8.20
CA ALA A 63 15.92 -20.66 -8.74
C ALA A 63 16.38 -20.86 -10.18
N GLY A 64 16.33 -19.81 -11.01
CA GLY A 64 16.81 -19.87 -12.38
C GLY A 64 18.30 -20.15 -12.46
N ARG A 65 19.08 -19.50 -11.61
CA ARG A 65 20.54 -19.75 -11.54
C ARG A 65 20.83 -21.18 -11.12
N ALA A 66 20.16 -21.71 -10.11
CA ALA A 66 20.32 -23.08 -9.65
C ALA A 66 19.94 -24.08 -10.76
N ALA A 67 18.86 -23.80 -11.49
CA ALA A 67 18.43 -24.64 -12.62
C ALA A 67 19.49 -24.63 -13.74
N LEU A 68 20.09 -23.49 -14.06
CA LEU A 68 21.14 -23.39 -15.05
C LEU A 68 22.39 -24.14 -14.62
N VAL A 69 22.78 -24.05 -13.36
CA VAL A 69 23.91 -24.82 -12.83
C VAL A 69 23.67 -26.31 -12.96
N GLN A 70 22.45 -26.75 -12.58
CA GLN A 70 22.10 -28.18 -12.67
C GLN A 70 22.08 -28.66 -14.12
N ALA A 71 21.46 -27.87 -15.02
CA ALA A 71 21.46 -28.21 -16.45
C ALA A 71 22.86 -28.30 -17.04
N SER A 72 23.75 -27.40 -16.64
CA SER A 72 25.16 -27.42 -17.06
C SER A 72 25.88 -28.68 -16.58
N ARG A 73 25.67 -29.08 -15.34
CA ARG A 73 26.22 -30.30 -14.78
C ARG A 73 25.73 -31.55 -15.52
N ASP A 74 24.42 -31.61 -15.77
CA ASP A 74 23.81 -32.72 -16.48
C ASP A 74 24.34 -32.84 -17.89
N LEU A 75 24.51 -31.69 -18.57
CA LEU A 75 25.08 -31.66 -19.92
C LEU A 75 26.55 -32.16 -19.94
N LEU A 76 27.37 -31.71 -19.00
CA LEU A 76 28.75 -32.12 -18.88
C LEU A 76 28.87 -33.60 -18.57
N LEU A 77 28.04 -34.14 -17.70
CA LEU A 77 28.00 -35.56 -17.37
C LEU A 77 27.61 -36.40 -18.58
N ALA A 78 26.58 -35.95 -19.32
CA ALA A 78 26.16 -36.64 -20.54
C ALA A 78 27.27 -36.64 -21.61
N PHE A 79 27.93 -35.50 -21.79
CA PHE A 79 29.05 -35.36 -22.73
C PHE A 79 30.23 -36.28 -22.35
N LYS A 80 30.57 -36.29 -21.06
CA LYS A 80 31.62 -37.16 -20.54
C LYS A 80 31.30 -38.65 -20.76
N GLY A 81 30.06 -39.05 -20.51
CA GLY A 81 29.59 -40.40 -20.75
C GLY A 81 29.70 -40.80 -22.20
N GLN A 82 29.38 -39.93 -23.15
CA GLN A 82 29.55 -40.17 -24.56
C GLN A 82 31.03 -40.35 -24.98
N ILE A 83 31.89 -39.52 -24.44
CA ILE A 83 33.34 -39.64 -24.71
C ILE A 83 33.86 -40.94 -24.17
N ASP A 84 33.49 -41.34 -22.97
CA ASP A 84 33.92 -42.60 -22.36
C ASP A 84 33.48 -43.79 -23.20
N GLU A 85 32.25 -43.77 -23.73
CA GLU A 85 31.76 -44.81 -24.63
C GLU A 85 32.55 -44.86 -25.92
N MET A 86 32.90 -43.72 -26.49
CA MET A 86 33.64 -43.68 -27.75
C MET A 86 35.07 -44.21 -27.61
N LEU A 87 35.66 -44.05 -26.42
CA LEU A 87 37.02 -44.46 -26.16
C LEU A 87 37.19 -45.90 -25.68
N SER A 88 36.07 -46.49 -25.25
CA SER A 88 36.08 -47.88 -24.82
C SER A 88 35.79 -48.80 -26.01
#